data_7875f335241e92c28eab09b6f43dea6f
#
_entry.id   7875f335241e92c28eab09b6f43dea6f
#
_cell.length_a   1.000
_cell.length_b   1.000
_cell.length_c   1.000
_cell.angle_alpha   90.00
_cell.angle_beta   90.00
_cell.angle_gamma   90.00
#
_symmetry.space_group_name_H-M   'P 1'
#
loop_
_entity.id
_entity.type
_entity.pdbx_description
1 polymer ?
#
loop_
_entity_poly.entity_id
_entity_poly.type
_entity_poly.pdbx_seq_one_letter_code
_entity_poly.pdbx_strand_id
1 'polypeptide(L)'
;MKILSNKNNLQILHEDNHIIVVNKRVGDIVQGDKTGDKPLSDIVKEYIKDKYNKPGDVFLGVIHRLDRPTTRIVVFARTSKALTRMNEMFSNRETQKTYWAIVKNKPQETSARFIVFVFNVFFYNIR
;
A
#
# COMPACT_ATOMS: atom_id res chain seq x y z
N MET A 1 -4.45 -20.74 -5.77
CA MET A 1 -5.62 -19.99 -5.24
C MET A 1 -5.14 -18.65 -4.70
N LYS A 2 -5.68 -17.53 -5.19
CA LYS A 2 -5.34 -16.22 -4.66
C LYS A 2 -6.18 -15.95 -3.41
N ILE A 3 -5.53 -15.70 -2.29
CA ILE A 3 -6.20 -15.29 -1.06
C ILE A 3 -6.20 -13.77 -1.01
N LEU A 4 -7.35 -13.16 -1.33
CA LEU A 4 -7.52 -11.71 -1.20
C LEU A 4 -7.75 -11.31 0.26
N SER A 5 -7.42 -10.06 0.56
CA SER A 5 -7.66 -9.50 1.87
C SER A 5 -9.17 -9.31 2.14
N ASN A 6 -9.55 -9.50 3.38
CA ASN A 6 -10.86 -9.14 3.93
C ASN A 6 -10.66 -8.64 5.37
N LYS A 7 -11.71 -8.11 6.00
CA LYS A 7 -11.61 -7.54 7.35
C LYS A 7 -11.07 -8.49 8.43
N ASN A 8 -11.24 -9.81 8.24
CA ASN A 8 -10.82 -10.82 9.23
C ASN A 8 -9.40 -11.33 9.01
N ASN A 9 -8.83 -11.14 7.81
CA ASN A 9 -7.50 -11.63 7.46
C ASN A 9 -6.50 -10.52 7.10
N LEU A 10 -6.84 -9.25 7.36
CA LEU A 10 -5.94 -8.11 7.17
C LEU A 10 -4.65 -8.33 7.96
N GLN A 11 -3.52 -8.09 7.29
CA GLN A 11 -2.20 -8.09 7.92
C GLN A 11 -1.82 -6.67 8.31
N ILE A 12 -2.21 -6.27 9.53
CA ILE A 12 -1.92 -4.94 10.07
C ILE A 12 -0.55 -4.98 10.72
N LEU A 13 0.36 -4.12 10.26
CA LEU A 13 1.72 -4.01 10.74
C LEU A 13 1.89 -2.93 11.80
N HIS A 14 1.08 -1.87 11.70
CA HIS A 14 1.04 -0.77 12.66
C HIS A 14 -0.31 -0.09 12.63
N GLU A 15 -0.77 0.36 13.77
CA GLU A 15 -2.02 1.11 13.91
C GLU A 15 -1.92 2.07 15.09
N ASP A 16 -2.17 3.35 14.83
CA ASP A 16 -2.32 4.39 15.84
C ASP A 16 -3.49 5.34 15.51
N ASN A 17 -3.58 6.47 16.19
CA ASN A 17 -4.63 7.44 15.98
C ASN A 17 -4.54 8.19 14.63
N HIS A 18 -3.40 8.14 13.97
CA HIS A 18 -3.10 8.94 12.79
C HIS A 18 -2.97 8.12 11.52
N ILE A 19 -2.37 6.94 11.61
CA ILE A 19 -2.10 6.08 10.47
C ILE A 19 -2.46 4.62 10.76
N ILE A 20 -2.69 3.86 9.70
CA ILE A 20 -2.75 2.40 9.72
C ILE A 20 -1.89 1.86 8.58
N VAL A 21 -1.06 0.88 8.89
CA VAL A 21 -0.08 0.27 7.99
C VAL A 21 -0.46 -1.18 7.76
N VAL A 22 -0.64 -1.54 6.51
CA VAL A 22 -1.13 -2.86 6.11
C VAL A 22 -0.15 -3.52 5.14
N ASN A 23 0.09 -4.80 5.30
CA ASN A 23 0.79 -5.60 4.31
C ASN A 23 -0.21 -6.05 3.22
N LYS A 24 -0.14 -5.41 2.06
CA LYS A 24 -1.00 -5.71 0.91
C LYS A 24 -0.62 -7.05 0.29
N ARG A 25 -1.58 -7.91 0.07
CA ARG A 25 -1.41 -9.20 -0.63
C ARG A 25 -1.38 -9.01 -2.15
N VAL A 26 -0.81 -9.99 -2.83
CA VAL A 26 -0.93 -10.11 -4.29
C VAL A 26 -2.42 -10.22 -4.67
N GLY A 27 -2.83 -9.41 -5.62
CA GLY A 27 -4.21 -9.40 -6.10
C GLY A 27 -5.09 -8.34 -5.47
N ASP A 28 -4.77 -7.83 -4.28
CA ASP A 28 -5.49 -6.70 -3.69
C ASP A 28 -5.26 -5.42 -4.50
N ILE A 29 -6.30 -4.62 -4.68
CA ILE A 29 -6.20 -3.25 -5.18
C ILE A 29 -6.26 -2.28 -4.01
N VAL A 30 -5.47 -1.21 -4.06
CA VAL A 30 -5.43 -0.23 -2.95
C VAL A 30 -6.67 0.64 -2.94
N GLN A 31 -7.10 1.08 -4.12
CA GLN A 31 -8.26 1.95 -4.34
C GLN A 31 -9.10 1.39 -5.47
N GLY A 32 -10.38 1.71 -5.50
CA GLY A 32 -11.31 1.23 -6.52
C GLY A 32 -10.82 1.47 -7.95
N ASP A 33 -10.97 0.48 -8.79
CA ASP A 33 -10.64 0.50 -10.21
C ASP A 33 -11.82 0.01 -11.07
N LYS A 34 -11.56 -0.20 -12.37
CA LYS A 34 -12.60 -0.65 -13.34
C LYS A 34 -13.06 -2.10 -13.14
N THR A 35 -12.38 -2.89 -12.32
CA THR A 35 -12.69 -4.31 -12.13
C THR A 35 -13.89 -4.55 -11.24
N GLY A 36 -14.28 -3.57 -10.43
CA GLY A 36 -15.37 -3.70 -9.45
C GLY A 36 -14.99 -4.52 -8.21
N ASP A 37 -13.74 -4.95 -8.09
CA ASP A 37 -13.26 -5.64 -6.89
C ASP A 37 -13.23 -4.67 -5.70
N LYS A 38 -13.48 -5.21 -4.51
CA LYS A 38 -13.46 -4.42 -3.28
C LYS A 38 -12.04 -3.96 -2.96
N PRO A 39 -11.79 -2.65 -2.88
CA PRO A 39 -10.45 -2.15 -2.63
C PRO A 39 -10.02 -2.33 -1.18
N LEU A 40 -8.70 -2.41 -0.96
CA LEU A 40 -8.09 -2.53 0.36
C LEU A 40 -8.50 -1.36 1.28
N SER A 41 -8.66 -0.16 0.72
CA SER A 41 -9.16 1.01 1.46
C SER A 41 -10.52 0.77 2.11
N ASP A 42 -11.45 0.12 1.40
CA ASP A 42 -12.78 -0.17 1.94
C ASP A 42 -12.75 -1.29 2.98
N ILE A 43 -11.90 -2.30 2.75
CA ILE A 43 -11.68 -3.38 3.70
C ILE A 43 -11.10 -2.84 5.02
N VAL A 44 -10.16 -1.91 4.96
CA VAL A 44 -9.57 -1.26 6.13
C VAL A 44 -10.60 -0.38 6.85
N LYS A 45 -11.46 0.35 6.12
CA LYS A 45 -12.57 1.09 6.73
C LYS A 45 -13.52 0.18 7.51
N GLU A 46 -13.90 -0.95 6.93
CA GLU A 46 -14.74 -1.95 7.62
C GLU A 46 -14.08 -2.48 8.89
N TYR A 47 -12.79 -2.82 8.80
CA TYR A 47 -12.03 -3.26 9.97
C TYR A 47 -12.04 -2.20 11.09
N ILE A 48 -11.76 -0.94 10.77
CA ILE A 48 -11.75 0.15 11.75
C ILE A 48 -13.17 0.36 12.33
N LYS A 49 -14.19 0.31 11.48
CA LYS A 49 -15.59 0.46 11.91
C LYS A 49 -15.99 -0.61 12.91
N ASP A 50 -15.68 -1.86 12.62
CA ASP A 50 -15.99 -3.00 13.49
C ASP A 50 -15.19 -2.94 14.81
N LYS A 51 -13.88 -2.72 14.72
CA LYS A 51 -12.99 -2.71 15.89
C LYS A 51 -13.35 -1.63 16.91
N TYR A 52 -13.74 -0.45 16.43
CA TYR A 52 -14.01 0.71 17.28
C TYR A 52 -15.51 1.01 17.44
N ASN A 53 -16.40 0.14 16.95
CA ASN A 53 -17.85 0.31 17.00
C ASN A 53 -18.31 1.72 16.52
N LYS A 54 -17.74 2.20 15.42
CA LYS A 54 -18.03 3.53 14.91
C LYS A 54 -19.42 3.59 14.28
N PRO A 55 -20.30 4.53 14.68
CA PRO A 55 -21.69 4.58 14.21
C PRO A 55 -21.86 5.14 12.79
N GLY A 56 -20.88 5.74 12.19
CA GLY A 56 -20.97 6.39 10.88
C GLY A 56 -19.91 5.92 9.90
N ASP A 57 -19.67 6.73 8.90
CA ASP A 57 -18.61 6.52 7.95
C ASP A 57 -17.24 6.72 8.59
N VAL A 58 -16.31 5.85 8.21
CA VAL A 58 -14.92 5.93 8.66
C VAL A 58 -14.11 6.69 7.62
N PHE A 59 -13.47 7.77 8.05
CA PHE A 59 -12.48 8.43 7.21
C PHE A 59 -11.24 7.56 7.04
N LEU A 60 -10.78 7.41 5.82
CA LEU A 60 -9.50 6.79 5.48
C LEU A 60 -8.91 7.46 4.25
N GLY A 61 -7.75 8.09 4.41
CA GLY A 61 -7.03 8.74 3.33
C GLY A 61 -6.05 7.81 2.64
N VAL A 62 -6.14 7.71 1.32
CA VAL A 62 -5.17 6.97 0.49
C VAL A 62 -4.00 7.89 0.17
N ILE A 63 -2.81 7.56 0.67
CA ILE A 63 -1.59 8.36 0.51
C ILE A 63 -0.86 7.97 -0.78
N HIS A 64 -0.77 6.68 -1.06
CA HIS A 64 -0.11 6.14 -2.24
C HIS A 64 -0.80 4.88 -2.72
N ARG A 65 -0.59 4.54 -3.98
CA ARG A 65 -1.13 3.33 -4.61
C ARG A 65 -0.02 2.38 -4.99
N LEU A 66 -0.40 1.13 -5.13
CA LEU A 66 0.46 0.04 -5.57
C LEU A 66 -0.28 -0.81 -6.57
N ASP A 67 0.46 -1.33 -7.52
CA ASP A 67 -0.09 -2.20 -8.54
C ASP A 67 -0.61 -3.52 -7.94
N ARG A 68 -1.64 -4.07 -8.56
CA ARG A 68 -2.32 -5.30 -8.12
C ARG A 68 -1.37 -6.49 -7.90
N PRO A 69 -0.41 -6.78 -8.79
CA PRO A 69 0.48 -7.93 -8.64
C PRO A 69 1.56 -7.77 -7.57
N THR A 70 1.72 -6.57 -7.01
CA THR A 70 2.79 -6.26 -6.06
C THR A 70 2.33 -6.49 -4.62
N THR A 71 3.12 -7.22 -3.83
CA THR A 71 2.98 -7.27 -2.36
C THR A 71 3.74 -6.11 -1.76
N ARG A 72 3.19 -5.46 -0.72
CA ARG A 72 3.87 -4.32 -0.12
C ARG A 72 3.18 -3.74 1.09
N ILE A 73 3.97 -2.95 1.83
CA ILE A 73 3.48 -2.08 2.89
C ILE A 73 2.70 -0.92 2.27
N VAL A 74 1.44 -0.77 2.67
CA VAL A 74 0.57 0.35 2.32
C VAL A 74 0.22 1.12 3.57
N VAL A 75 0.40 2.44 3.52
CA VAL A 75 0.07 3.36 4.62
C VAL A 75 -1.20 4.13 4.27
N PHE A 76 -2.16 4.10 5.16
CA PHE A 76 -3.37 4.92 5.08
C PHE A 76 -3.41 5.92 6.22
N ALA A 77 -3.95 7.11 5.94
CA ALA A 77 -4.19 8.13 6.97
C ALA A 77 -5.56 7.91 7.61
N ARG A 78 -5.64 7.95 8.93
CA ARG A 78 -6.89 7.83 9.71
C ARG A 78 -7.55 9.18 9.99
N THR A 79 -6.85 10.27 9.69
CA THR A 79 -7.36 11.64 9.84
C THR A 79 -6.97 12.49 8.63
N SER A 80 -7.77 13.54 8.34
CA SER A 80 -7.45 14.49 7.27
C SER A 80 -6.11 15.20 7.50
N LYS A 81 -5.81 15.55 8.74
CA LYS A 81 -4.53 16.17 9.11
C LYS A 81 -3.33 15.25 8.86
N ALA A 82 -3.46 13.97 9.18
CA ALA A 82 -2.44 12.97 8.87
C ALA A 82 -2.28 12.80 7.35
N LEU A 83 -3.38 12.79 6.60
CA LEU A 83 -3.35 12.71 5.13
C LEU A 83 -2.55 13.86 4.52
N THR A 84 -2.81 15.10 4.94
CA THR A 84 -2.09 16.27 4.45
C THR A 84 -0.59 16.15 4.72
N ARG A 85 -0.20 15.86 5.96
CA ARG A 85 1.20 15.71 6.35
C ARG A 85 1.91 14.59 5.60
N MET A 86 1.27 13.44 5.46
CA MET A 86 1.85 12.32 4.72
C MET A 86 2.00 12.63 3.24
N ASN A 87 1.04 13.31 2.61
CA ASN A 87 1.16 13.76 1.22
C ASN A 87 2.33 14.73 1.03
N GLU A 88 2.54 15.65 1.96
CA GLU A 88 3.69 16.57 1.96
C GLU A 88 5.00 15.79 2.04
N MET A 89 5.14 14.87 2.99
CA MET A 89 6.34 14.02 3.14
C MET A 89 6.64 13.21 1.87
N PHE A 90 5.61 12.63 1.23
CA PHE A 90 5.77 11.88 -0.01
C PHE A 90 6.15 12.78 -1.19
N SER A 91 5.54 13.96 -1.29
CA SER A 91 5.83 14.96 -2.32
C SER A 91 7.26 15.50 -2.21
N ASN A 92 7.71 15.79 -1.00
CA ASN A 92 9.04 16.30 -0.70
C ASN A 92 10.13 15.21 -0.73
N ARG A 93 9.77 13.96 -1.02
CA ARG A 93 10.68 12.80 -1.03
C ARG A 93 11.40 12.57 0.30
N GLU A 94 10.77 12.91 1.40
CA GLU A 94 11.29 12.69 2.76
C GLU A 94 11.18 11.23 3.21
N THR A 95 10.46 10.39 2.44
CA THR A 95 10.28 8.97 2.72
C THR A 95 11.34 8.12 2.02
N GLN A 96 11.97 7.23 2.77
CA GLN A 96 12.86 6.19 2.21
C GLN A 96 12.02 4.95 1.85
N LYS A 97 12.10 4.52 0.59
CA LYS A 97 11.37 3.36 0.08
C LYS A 97 12.36 2.28 -0.32
N THR A 98 12.30 1.14 0.35
CA THR A 98 13.12 -0.03 0.03
C THR A 98 12.25 -1.09 -0.62
N TYR A 99 12.73 -1.64 -1.73
CA TYR A 99 12.05 -2.69 -2.48
C TYR A 99 12.97 -3.90 -2.63
N TRP A 100 12.40 -5.07 -2.49
CA TRP A 100 13.08 -6.33 -2.81
C TRP A 100 12.58 -6.84 -4.14
N ALA A 101 13.50 -7.29 -4.97
CA ALA A 101 13.16 -7.83 -6.26
C ALA A 101 13.88 -9.14 -6.51
N ILE A 102 13.16 -10.09 -7.10
CA ILE A 102 13.72 -11.34 -7.59
C ILE A 102 14.03 -11.13 -9.07
N VAL A 103 15.29 -11.28 -9.44
CA VAL A 103 15.77 -11.11 -10.80
C VAL A 103 16.37 -12.40 -11.32
N LYS A 104 16.23 -12.64 -12.62
CA LYS A 104 16.74 -13.86 -13.27
C LYS A 104 18.27 -13.93 -13.25
N ASN A 105 18.93 -12.79 -13.46
CA ASN A 105 20.38 -12.72 -13.55
C ASN A 105 20.91 -11.70 -12.52
N LYS A 106 22.10 -11.98 -11.97
CA LYS A 106 22.77 -11.03 -11.08
C LYS A 106 23.07 -9.74 -11.86
N PRO A 107 22.70 -8.56 -11.32
CA PRO A 107 23.07 -7.28 -11.92
C PRO A 107 24.60 -7.15 -12.02
N GLN A 108 25.08 -6.59 -13.12
CA GLN A 108 26.52 -6.39 -13.33
C GLN A 108 27.07 -5.28 -12.41
N GLU A 109 26.23 -4.33 -12.05
CA GLU A 109 26.59 -3.19 -11.21
C GLU A 109 25.88 -3.25 -9.86
N THR A 110 26.54 -2.78 -8.82
CA THR A 110 25.98 -2.68 -7.46
C THR A 110 25.04 -1.50 -7.28
N SER A 111 25.06 -0.55 -8.22
CA SER A 111 24.22 0.65 -8.22
C SER A 111 23.94 1.09 -9.66
N ALA A 112 22.67 1.26 -10.01
CA ALA A 112 22.29 1.75 -11.33
C ALA A 112 20.99 2.56 -11.27
N ARG A 113 20.80 3.48 -12.23
CA ARG A 113 19.53 4.17 -12.45
C ARG A 113 18.80 3.46 -13.60
N PHE A 114 17.65 2.87 -13.30
CA PHE A 114 16.84 2.20 -14.31
C PHE A 114 15.63 3.07 -14.69
N ILE A 115 15.40 3.22 -16.00
CA ILE A 115 14.12 3.72 -16.53
C ILE A 115 13.33 2.47 -16.93
N VAL A 116 12.28 2.15 -16.18
CA VAL A 116 11.46 0.96 -16.43
C VAL A 116 10.25 1.36 -17.26
N PHE A 117 10.20 0.92 -18.52
CA PHE A 117 8.96 0.85 -19.27
C PHE A 117 8.18 -0.40 -18.81
N VAL A 118 6.94 -0.20 -18.38
CA VAL A 118 6.10 -1.22 -17.72
C VAL A 118 5.59 -2.25 -18.74
N PHE A 119 6.43 -3.21 -19.15
CA PHE A 119 5.93 -4.39 -19.87
C PHE A 119 6.57 -5.73 -19.44
N ASN A 120 7.61 -5.72 -18.59
CA ASN A 120 8.11 -6.93 -17.92
C ASN A 120 8.70 -6.51 -16.59
N VAL A 121 7.94 -6.74 -15.52
CA VAL A 121 8.29 -6.28 -14.18
C VAL A 121 9.40 -7.16 -13.62
N PHE A 122 10.61 -6.63 -13.62
CA PHE A 122 11.70 -7.10 -12.79
C PHE A 122 11.93 -6.07 -11.69
N PHE A 123 11.97 -6.52 -10.44
CA PHE A 123 12.09 -5.65 -9.29
C PHE A 123 13.54 -5.59 -8.81
N TYR A 124 14.08 -4.40 -8.59
CA TYR A 124 15.40 -4.18 -8.03
C TYR A 124 15.31 -3.46 -6.68
N ASN A 125 16.33 -3.62 -5.86
CA ASN A 125 16.49 -2.79 -4.66
C ASN A 125 16.90 -1.39 -5.11
N ILE A 126 15.98 -0.45 -5.01
CA ILE A 126 16.23 0.96 -5.30
C ILE A 126 16.37 1.66 -3.95
N ARG A 127 17.60 1.96 -3.58
CA ARG A 127 17.87 2.90 -2.49
C ARG A 127 17.65 4.33 -2.94
#